data_9520f36396bee6c71d28b4dc19e7fa64
#
_entry.id   9520f36396bee6c71d28b4dc19e7fa64
#
_cell.length_a   1.000
_cell.length_b   1.000
_cell.length_c   1.000
_cell.angle_alpha   90.00
_cell.angle_beta   90.00
_cell.angle_gamma   90.00
#
_symmetry.space_group_name_H-M   'P 1'
#
loop_
_entity.id
_entity.type
_entity.pdbx_description
1 polymer ?
#
loop_
_entity_poly.entity_id
_entity_poly.type
_entity_poly.pdbx_seq_one_letter_code
_entity_poly.pdbx_strand_id
1 'polypeptide(L)'
;NLTPELIEEGFVREIVSKVQTMRKEAGFEVMDKIHIYAKDNDKILELMKNHKEEIMSEVLAEDMTLGTTDGYVKEWNINKEPVVLGVAKM
;
A
#
# COMPACT_ATOMS: atom_id res chain seq x y z
N ASN A 1 -13.94 5.99 21.89
CA ASN A 1 -12.63 5.34 22.09
C ASN A 1 -12.27 4.49 20.88
N LEU A 2 -11.15 4.83 20.27
CA LEU A 2 -10.62 4.06 19.15
C LEU A 2 -9.76 2.91 19.70
N THR A 3 -10.07 1.69 19.30
CA THR A 3 -9.20 0.57 19.63
C THR A 3 -8.04 0.52 18.64
N PRO A 4 -6.91 -0.12 19.00
CA PRO A 4 -5.82 -0.28 18.06
C PRO A 4 -6.25 -0.96 16.75
N GLU A 5 -7.18 -1.89 16.83
CA GLU A 5 -7.70 -2.59 15.65
C GLU A 5 -8.43 -1.65 14.69
N LEU A 6 -9.24 -0.74 15.23
CA LEU A 6 -9.95 0.24 14.40
C LEU A 6 -8.99 1.22 13.76
N ILE A 7 -7.94 1.60 14.48
CA ILE A 7 -6.90 2.48 13.94
C ILE A 7 -6.17 1.78 12.80
N GLU A 8 -5.83 0.52 12.96
CA GLU A 8 -5.18 -0.26 11.91
C GLU A 8 -6.05 -0.41 10.67
N GLU A 9 -7.35 -0.64 10.85
CA GLU A 9 -8.29 -0.71 9.74
C GLU A 9 -8.32 0.60 8.95
N GLY A 10 -8.27 1.72 9.65
CA GLY A 10 -8.20 3.03 9.02
C GLY A 10 -6.96 3.18 8.16
N PHE A 11 -5.80 2.75 8.68
CA PHE A 11 -4.56 2.77 7.91
C PHE A 11 -4.64 1.85 6.70
N VAL A 12 -5.18 0.65 6.87
CA VAL A 12 -5.32 -0.31 5.75
C VAL A 12 -6.17 0.29 4.64
N ARG A 13 -7.28 0.90 4.99
CA ARG A 13 -8.17 1.56 4.02
C ARG A 13 -7.44 2.65 3.24
N GLU A 14 -6.69 3.48 3.95
CA GLU A 14 -5.94 4.55 3.32
C GLU A 14 -4.87 3.98 2.38
N ILE A 15 -4.16 2.94 2.81
CA ILE A 15 -3.15 2.30 1.98
C ILE A 15 -3.79 1.74 0.71
N VAL A 16 -4.90 1.02 0.84
CA VAL A 16 -5.62 0.47 -0.30
C VAL A 16 -6.02 1.57 -1.26
N SER A 17 -6.59 2.65 -0.73
CA SER A 17 -7.01 3.80 -1.54
C SER A 17 -5.83 4.41 -2.30
N LYS A 18 -4.70 4.59 -1.63
CA LYS A 18 -3.51 5.17 -2.26
C LYS A 18 -2.95 4.26 -3.36
N VAL A 19 -2.90 2.96 -3.10
CA VAL A 19 -2.41 2.01 -4.09
C VAL A 19 -3.32 1.99 -5.32
N GLN A 20 -4.64 2.02 -5.13
CA GLN A 20 -5.58 2.07 -6.24
C GLN A 20 -5.41 3.35 -7.05
N THR A 21 -5.21 4.48 -6.38
CA THR A 21 -4.94 5.75 -7.05
C THR A 21 -3.64 5.65 -7.86
N MET A 22 -2.60 5.05 -7.31
CA MET A 22 -1.32 4.89 -8.00
C MET A 22 -1.45 4.01 -9.24
N ARG A 23 -2.23 2.93 -9.16
CA ARG A 23 -2.51 2.08 -10.32
C ARG A 23 -3.14 2.88 -11.44
N LYS A 24 -4.10 3.72 -11.09
CA LYS A 24 -4.80 4.56 -12.05
C LYS A 24 -3.85 5.59 -12.66
N GLU A 25 -3.05 6.23 -11.82
CA GLU A 25 -2.08 7.23 -12.29
C GLU A 25 -0.99 6.63 -13.16
N ALA A 26 -0.57 5.41 -12.83
CA ALA A 26 0.45 4.71 -13.60
C ALA A 26 -0.10 4.13 -14.91
N GLY A 27 -1.41 4.16 -15.10
CA GLY A 27 -2.03 3.64 -16.31
C GLY A 27 -2.22 2.13 -16.31
N PHE A 28 -2.18 1.49 -15.16
CA PHE A 28 -2.41 0.06 -15.06
C PHE A 28 -3.90 -0.24 -15.16
N GLU A 29 -4.24 -1.33 -15.83
CA GLU A 29 -5.63 -1.75 -15.93
C GLU A 29 -6.05 -2.54 -14.70
N VAL A 30 -7.35 -2.63 -14.48
CA VAL A 30 -7.90 -3.34 -13.31
C VAL A 30 -7.43 -4.80 -13.28
N MET A 31 -7.29 -5.41 -14.44
CA MET A 31 -6.88 -6.81 -14.54
C MET A 31 -5.38 -7.03 -14.48
N ASP A 32 -4.60 -5.95 -14.53
CA ASP A 32 -3.15 -6.06 -14.44
C ASP A 32 -2.73 -6.41 -13.03
N LYS A 33 -1.91 -7.42 -12.88
CA LYS A 33 -1.35 -7.77 -11.59
C LYS A 33 -0.17 -6.87 -11.29
N ILE A 34 -0.06 -6.48 -10.03
CA ILE A 34 0.97 -5.54 -9.60
C ILE A 34 1.76 -6.09 -8.44
N HIS A 35 2.96 -5.56 -8.29
CA HIS A 35 3.79 -5.78 -7.12
C HIS A 35 3.78 -4.48 -6.31
N ILE A 36 3.47 -4.58 -5.02
CA ILE A 36 3.43 -3.42 -4.14
C ILE A 36 4.76 -3.29 -3.41
N TYR A 37 5.23 -2.06 -3.29
CA TYR A 37 6.43 -1.73 -2.53
C TYR A 37 6.11 -0.63 -1.53
N ALA A 38 6.82 -0.65 -0.39
CA ALA A 38 6.70 0.41 0.60
C ALA A 38 8.01 0.56 1.35
N LYS A 39 8.34 1.79 1.73
CA LYS A 39 9.54 2.06 2.52
C LYS A 39 9.40 3.37 3.29
N ASP A 40 10.41 3.64 4.12
CA ASP A 40 10.59 4.89 4.86
C ASP A 40 9.60 5.12 6.01
N ASN A 41 8.87 4.09 6.42
CA ASN A 41 8.02 4.19 7.61
C ASN A 41 7.82 2.82 8.24
N ASP A 42 8.58 2.52 9.28
CA ASP A 42 8.52 1.21 9.94
C ASP A 42 7.13 0.86 10.45
N LYS A 43 6.40 1.84 10.97
CA LYS A 43 5.05 1.63 11.48
C LYS A 43 4.11 1.16 10.37
N ILE A 44 4.15 1.85 9.24
CA ILE A 44 3.32 1.50 8.09
C ILE A 44 3.75 0.16 7.50
N LEU A 45 5.06 -0.08 7.44
CA LEU A 45 5.59 -1.35 6.92
C LEU A 45 5.12 -2.53 7.76
N GLU A 46 5.18 -2.40 9.08
CA GLU A 46 4.72 -3.46 9.97
C GLU A 46 3.22 -3.70 9.80
N LEU A 47 2.45 -2.63 9.71
CA LEU A 47 1.01 -2.71 9.51
C LEU A 47 0.68 -3.39 8.18
N MET A 48 1.39 -3.03 7.11
CA MET A 48 1.20 -3.66 5.80
C MET A 48 1.56 -5.13 5.84
N LYS A 49 2.60 -5.48 6.60
CA LYS A 49 3.00 -6.88 6.76
C LYS A 49 1.91 -7.69 7.46
N ASN A 50 1.32 -7.12 8.49
CA ASN A 50 0.27 -7.81 9.25
C ASN A 50 -1.03 -7.96 8.46
N HIS A 51 -1.29 -7.05 7.53
CA HIS A 51 -2.50 -7.05 6.70
C HIS A 51 -2.20 -7.31 5.22
N LYS A 52 -1.09 -7.99 4.96
CA LYS A 52 -0.60 -8.20 3.60
C LYS A 52 -1.64 -8.82 2.68
N GLU A 53 -2.25 -9.92 3.11
CA GLU A 53 -3.23 -10.62 2.28
C GLU A 53 -4.47 -9.77 1.99
N GLU A 54 -4.93 -9.06 3.00
CA GLU A 54 -6.08 -8.17 2.86
C GLU A 54 -5.81 -7.07 1.86
N ILE A 55 -4.67 -6.40 1.99
CA ILE A 55 -4.29 -5.31 1.09
C ILE A 55 -4.12 -5.83 -0.33
N MET A 56 -3.42 -6.94 -0.49
CA MET A 56 -3.17 -7.52 -1.82
C MET A 56 -4.46 -7.92 -2.50
N SER A 57 -5.39 -8.50 -1.74
CA SER A 57 -6.69 -8.90 -2.28
C SER A 57 -7.51 -7.69 -2.75
N GLU A 58 -7.49 -6.62 -1.98
CA GLU A 58 -8.27 -5.41 -2.30
C GLU A 58 -7.76 -4.71 -3.56
N VAL A 59 -6.47 -4.76 -3.81
CA VAL A 59 -5.87 -4.05 -4.94
C VAL A 59 -5.40 -4.99 -6.06
N LEU A 60 -5.72 -6.26 -5.96
CA LEU A 60 -5.34 -7.29 -6.94
C LEU A 60 -3.83 -7.34 -7.15
N ALA A 61 -3.08 -7.23 -6.08
CA ALA A 61 -1.63 -7.35 -6.13
C ALA A 61 -1.19 -8.81 -6.08
N GLU A 62 -0.14 -9.13 -6.81
CA GLU A 62 0.42 -10.47 -6.82
C GLU A 62 1.41 -10.68 -5.68
N ASP A 63 2.11 -9.63 -5.28
CA ASP A 63 3.11 -9.72 -4.21
C ASP A 63 3.34 -8.34 -3.60
N MET A 64 4.02 -8.32 -2.46
CA MET A 64 4.33 -7.11 -1.74
C MET A 64 5.74 -7.23 -1.14
N THR A 65 6.57 -6.24 -1.38
CA THR A 65 7.91 -6.18 -0.81
C THR A 65 8.03 -4.90 0.01
N LEU A 66 8.55 -5.04 1.23
CA LEU A 66 8.71 -3.92 2.15
C LEU A 66 10.18 -3.57 2.31
N GLY A 67 10.45 -2.27 2.48
CA GLY A 67 11.82 -1.78 2.67
C GLY A 67 12.50 -1.31 1.39
N THR A 68 11.82 -1.39 0.26
CA THR A 68 12.34 -0.89 -1.02
C THR A 68 11.17 -0.43 -1.89
N THR A 69 11.47 0.26 -2.98
CA THR A 69 10.46 0.68 -3.95
C THR A 69 10.97 0.47 -5.36
N ASP A 70 10.03 0.31 -6.30
CA ASP A 70 10.33 0.16 -7.71
C ASP A 70 9.09 0.51 -8.52
N GLY A 71 9.25 0.72 -9.83
CA GLY A 71 8.15 1.06 -10.72
C GLY A 71 7.66 2.48 -10.50
N TYR A 72 6.35 2.64 -10.41
CA TYR A 72 5.75 3.95 -10.14
C TYR A 72 5.79 4.20 -8.64
N VAL A 73 6.56 5.17 -8.22
CA VAL A 73 6.81 5.47 -6.81
C VAL A 73 6.25 6.84 -6.46
N LYS A 74 5.57 6.93 -5.32
CA LYS A 74 5.01 8.19 -4.85
C LYS A 74 5.04 8.25 -3.33
N GLU A 75 5.38 9.41 -2.80
CA GLU A 75 5.34 9.64 -1.36
C GLU A 75 3.93 10.03 -0.93
N TRP A 76 3.48 9.43 0.13
CA TRP A 76 2.14 9.69 0.68
C TRP A 76 2.24 10.03 2.16
N ASN A 77 1.23 10.73 2.63
CA ASN A 77 1.08 11.03 4.06
C ASN A 77 -0.23 10.38 4.50
N ILE A 78 -0.12 9.31 5.26
CA ILE A 78 -1.28 8.53 5.70
C ILE A 78 -1.48 8.76 7.19
N ASN A 79 -2.54 9.48 7.55
CA ASN A 79 -2.84 9.82 8.94
C ASN A 79 -1.63 10.42 9.66
N LYS A 80 -0.95 11.36 8.99
CA LYS A 80 0.26 12.05 9.48
C LYS A 80 1.50 11.16 9.54
N GLU A 81 1.44 9.97 8.93
CA GLU A 81 2.58 9.08 8.82
C GLU A 81 3.11 9.12 7.39
N PRO A 82 4.27 9.72 7.15
CA PRO A 82 4.82 9.74 5.79
C PRO A 82 5.33 8.37 5.40
N VAL A 83 5.02 7.95 4.19
CA VAL A 83 5.45 6.66 3.66
C VAL A 83 5.64 6.77 2.15
N VAL A 84 6.60 6.02 1.63
CA VAL A 84 6.82 5.95 0.19
C VAL A 84 6.25 4.62 -0.30
N LEU A 85 5.30 4.71 -1.22
CA LEU A 85 4.68 3.54 -1.83
C LEU A 85 5.09 3.43 -3.30
N GLY A 86 5.21 2.22 -3.77
CA GLY A 86 5.51 1.95 -5.17
C GLY A 86 4.65 0.83 -5.70
N VAL A 87 4.33 0.90 -6.99
CA VAL A 87 3.61 -0.17 -7.69
C VAL A 87 4.33 -0.44 -8.99
N ALA A 88 4.46 -1.71 -9.31
CA ALA A 88 5.06 -2.15 -10.57
C ALA A 88 4.17 -3.20 -11.20
N LYS A 89 4.05 -3.15 -12.52
CA LYS A 89 3.31 -4.15 -13.27
C LYS A 89 4.12 -5.43 -13.36
N MET A 90 3.50 -6.53 -13.09
CA MET A 90 4.16 -7.85 -13.17
C MET A 90 4.04 -8.48 -14.54
#